data_45aa1cdc94669d08c163ed697b083683
#
_entry.id   45aa1cdc94669d08c163ed697b083683
#
_cell.length_a   1.000
_cell.length_b   1.000
_cell.length_c   1.000
_cell.angle_alpha   90.00
_cell.angle_beta   90.00
_cell.angle_gamma   90.00
#
_symmetry.space_group_name_H-M   'P 1'
#
loop_
_entity.id
_entity.type
_entity.pdbx_description
1 polymer ?
#
loop_
_entity_poly.entity_id
_entity_poly.type
_entity_poly.pdbx_seq_one_letter_code
_entity_poly.pdbx_strand_id
1 'polypeptide(L)'
;AFGVAKLFGKTYNPKIIQPTKKLKHLPRFCTGWPTCPYWKLYAAVKQAAPEGTVFGGDIGCYMIAALPPHSLYDYLISMGSGVGIGHGVKKATKQKVIAFIGDSTFLHAGIPALMNSVYNRSGILLIILDNSITAMTGHQVNPSMGKDSSGAEIEPVKIESIVKALNVKKLAIIDQEENYNQLVATIKEFVNSGETSVIIARRICGLLAKRQNKK
;
A
#
# COMPACT_ATOMS: atom_id res chain seq x y z
N ALA A 1 -0.07 -25.97 13.93
CA ALA A 1 0.73 -27.15 14.32
C ALA A 1 -0.08 -28.16 15.14
N PHE A 2 -0.74 -27.75 16.24
CA PHE A 2 -1.58 -28.66 17.07
C PHE A 2 -2.67 -29.35 16.27
N GLY A 3 -3.46 -28.60 15.48
CA GLY A 3 -4.55 -29.18 14.68
C GLY A 3 -4.07 -30.16 13.63
N VAL A 4 -2.95 -29.85 12.98
CA VAL A 4 -2.34 -30.74 11.97
C VAL A 4 -1.80 -32.01 12.63
N ALA A 5 -1.08 -31.90 13.74
CA ALA A 5 -0.59 -33.07 14.46
C ALA A 5 -1.72 -34.02 14.87
N LYS A 6 -2.85 -33.48 15.38
CA LYS A 6 -4.04 -34.26 15.75
C LYS A 6 -4.65 -35.01 14.57
N LEU A 7 -4.70 -34.40 13.39
CA LEU A 7 -5.20 -35.07 12.16
C LEU A 7 -4.36 -36.30 11.76
N PHE A 8 -3.09 -36.29 12.09
CA PHE A 8 -2.18 -37.42 11.83
C PHE A 8 -1.93 -38.30 13.03
N GLY A 9 -2.76 -38.22 14.11
CA GLY A 9 -2.61 -39.04 15.31
C GLY A 9 -1.28 -38.83 16.05
N LYS A 10 -0.63 -37.66 15.88
CA LYS A 10 0.67 -37.35 16.49
C LYS A 10 0.51 -36.35 17.62
N THR A 11 1.28 -36.52 18.69
CA THR A 11 1.41 -35.55 19.76
C THR A 11 2.40 -34.47 19.34
N TYR A 12 1.98 -33.21 19.37
CA TYR A 12 2.85 -32.07 19.12
C TYR A 12 3.30 -31.44 20.44
N ASN A 13 4.57 -31.62 20.75
CA ASN A 13 5.21 -30.97 21.92
C ASN A 13 6.07 -29.80 21.42
N PRO A 14 5.58 -28.54 21.52
CA PRO A 14 6.37 -27.39 21.10
C PRO A 14 7.61 -27.24 21.99
N LYS A 15 8.78 -27.16 21.38
CA LYS A 15 9.97 -26.70 22.12
C LYS A 15 9.79 -25.24 22.45
N ILE A 16 9.57 -24.92 23.72
CA ILE A 16 9.58 -23.55 24.21
C ILE A 16 11.04 -23.09 24.20
N ILE A 17 11.41 -22.32 23.17
CA ILE A 17 12.73 -21.70 23.12
C ILE A 17 12.67 -20.49 24.07
N GLN A 18 13.30 -20.60 25.22
CA GLN A 18 13.49 -19.46 26.11
C GLN A 18 14.39 -18.45 25.39
N PRO A 19 14.02 -17.17 25.32
CA PRO A 19 14.88 -16.18 24.72
C PRO A 19 16.19 -16.08 25.53
N THR A 20 17.29 -16.45 24.91
CA THR A 20 18.61 -16.50 25.56
C THR A 20 19.23 -15.11 25.79
N LYS A 21 18.65 -14.06 25.21
CA LYS A 21 19.07 -12.66 25.42
C LYS A 21 17.88 -11.78 25.71
N LYS A 22 17.92 -11.03 26.80
CA LYS A 22 17.00 -9.88 26.98
C LYS A 22 17.25 -8.91 25.86
N LEU A 23 16.21 -8.61 25.05
CA LEU A 23 16.29 -7.54 24.05
C LEU A 23 16.58 -6.23 24.80
N LYS A 24 17.73 -5.62 24.53
CA LYS A 24 18.11 -4.34 25.14
C LYS A 24 17.16 -3.21 24.76
N HIS A 25 16.49 -3.33 23.60
CA HIS A 25 15.51 -2.38 23.10
C HIS A 25 14.40 -3.13 22.37
N LEU A 26 13.16 -2.70 22.60
CA LEU A 26 12.03 -3.14 21.75
C LEU A 26 12.23 -2.58 20.32
N PRO A 27 11.85 -3.35 19.29
CA PRO A 27 11.82 -2.82 17.94
C PRO A 27 10.97 -1.56 17.90
N ARG A 28 11.52 -0.45 17.41
CA ARG A 28 10.75 0.77 17.23
C ARG A 28 9.96 0.68 15.94
N PHE A 29 8.68 1.00 16.02
CA PHE A 29 7.85 1.17 14.84
C PHE A 29 8.39 2.37 14.03
N CYS A 30 8.60 2.20 12.72
CA CYS A 30 9.04 3.27 11.84
C CYS A 30 7.88 4.24 11.59
N THR A 31 7.91 5.41 12.21
CA THR A 31 6.97 6.50 11.88
C THR A 31 7.35 7.19 10.57
N GLY A 32 8.58 6.99 10.12
CA GLY A 32 9.11 7.64 8.92
C GLY A 32 9.37 9.15 9.06
N TRP A 33 8.89 9.78 10.11
CA TRP A 33 9.04 11.22 10.31
C TRP A 33 10.50 11.62 10.49
N PRO A 34 10.95 12.73 9.89
CA PRO A 34 10.23 13.64 8.96
C PRO A 34 10.39 13.27 7.47
N THR A 35 11.05 12.18 7.12
CA THR A 35 11.52 11.87 5.76
C THR A 35 10.63 10.88 4.99
N CYS A 36 9.56 10.37 5.60
CA CYS A 36 8.64 9.47 4.92
C CYS A 36 7.70 10.26 4.00
N PRO A 37 7.67 9.96 2.69
CA PRO A 37 6.85 10.69 1.74
C PRO A 37 5.34 10.50 1.96
N TYR A 38 4.94 9.52 2.74
CA TYR A 38 3.52 9.23 3.00
C TYR A 38 2.83 10.30 3.84
N TRP A 39 3.56 11.06 4.66
CA TRP A 39 2.99 12.14 5.45
C TRP A 39 2.32 13.21 4.59
N LYS A 40 2.99 13.67 3.53
CA LYS A 40 2.40 14.64 2.59
C LYS A 40 1.24 14.04 1.80
N LEU A 41 1.35 12.77 1.40
CA LEU A 41 0.25 12.08 0.73
C LEU A 41 -1.02 12.09 1.57
N TYR A 42 -0.94 11.73 2.85
CA TYR A 42 -2.12 11.70 3.72
C TYR A 42 -2.69 13.09 3.99
N ALA A 43 -1.84 14.11 4.11
CA ALA A 43 -2.29 15.50 4.19
C ALA A 43 -3.06 15.91 2.93
N ALA A 44 -2.54 15.57 1.73
CA ALA A 44 -3.22 15.84 0.46
C ALA A 44 -4.57 15.11 0.36
N VAL A 45 -4.62 13.84 0.79
CA VAL A 45 -5.87 13.07 0.79
C VAL A 45 -6.92 13.69 1.71
N LYS A 46 -6.54 14.05 2.95
CA LYS A 46 -7.45 14.74 3.88
C LYS A 46 -7.98 16.06 3.36
N GLN A 47 -7.13 16.81 2.67
CA GLN A 47 -7.51 18.10 2.07
C GLN A 47 -8.44 17.93 0.85
N ALA A 48 -8.29 16.83 0.10
CA ALA A 48 -8.94 16.64 -1.19
C ALA A 48 -10.21 15.80 -1.12
N ALA A 49 -10.30 14.86 -0.19
CA ALA A 49 -11.40 13.92 -0.11
C ALA A 49 -12.71 14.61 0.33
N PRO A 50 -13.83 14.33 -0.36
CA PRO A 50 -15.13 14.80 0.10
C PRO A 50 -15.50 14.22 1.46
N GLU A 51 -16.34 14.95 2.20
CA GLU A 51 -16.91 14.45 3.45
C GLU A 51 -17.66 13.12 3.23
N GLY A 52 -17.57 12.20 4.21
CA GLY A 52 -18.19 10.89 4.11
C GLY A 52 -17.49 9.92 3.17
N THR A 53 -16.28 10.25 2.67
CA THR A 53 -15.45 9.31 1.93
C THR A 53 -14.99 8.18 2.82
N VAL A 54 -15.09 6.94 2.35
CA VAL A 54 -14.57 5.74 3.04
C VAL A 54 -13.14 5.48 2.59
N PHE A 55 -12.26 5.28 3.57
CA PHE A 55 -10.83 5.05 3.34
C PHE A 55 -10.44 3.62 3.64
N GLY A 56 -9.97 2.91 2.63
CA GLY A 56 -9.52 1.54 2.74
C GLY A 56 -8.04 1.42 2.92
N GLY A 57 -7.61 0.88 4.07
CA GLY A 57 -6.22 0.56 4.33
C GLY A 57 -5.82 -0.83 3.85
N ASP A 58 -4.52 -1.04 3.79
CA ASP A 58 -3.89 -2.32 3.50
C ASP A 58 -2.62 -2.49 4.36
N ILE A 59 -1.99 -3.64 4.34
CA ILE A 59 -0.83 -3.95 5.18
C ILE A 59 0.48 -3.54 4.49
N GLY A 60 1.22 -2.67 5.14
CA GLY A 60 2.51 -2.14 4.71
C GLY A 60 2.91 -0.91 5.53
N CYS A 61 4.02 -0.26 5.20
CA CYS A 61 4.45 0.96 5.89
C CYS A 61 3.37 2.04 5.92
N TYR A 62 2.51 2.06 4.93
CA TYR A 62 1.41 3.01 4.80
C TYR A 62 0.25 2.76 5.79
N MET A 63 0.22 1.65 6.53
CA MET A 63 -0.74 1.45 7.61
C MET A 63 -0.59 2.45 8.77
N ILE A 64 0.50 3.24 8.81
CA ILE A 64 0.64 4.35 9.75
C ILE A 64 -0.52 5.36 9.63
N ALA A 65 -1.18 5.43 8.48
CA ALA A 65 -2.36 6.27 8.28
C ALA A 65 -3.54 5.89 9.19
N ALA A 66 -3.59 4.66 9.72
CA ALA A 66 -4.59 4.25 10.70
C ALA A 66 -4.37 4.91 12.08
N LEU A 67 -3.16 5.37 12.36
CA LEU A 67 -2.76 5.91 13.66
C LEU A 67 -2.83 7.45 13.67
N PRO A 68 -2.97 8.07 14.88
CA PRO A 68 -2.80 9.51 15.01
C PRO A 68 -1.42 9.97 14.49
N PRO A 69 -1.33 11.17 13.94
CA PRO A 69 -2.36 12.20 13.77
C PRO A 69 -3.24 12.00 12.51
N HIS A 70 -2.98 10.96 11.70
CA HIS A 70 -3.73 10.76 10.46
C HIS A 70 -5.14 10.22 10.73
N SER A 71 -5.26 9.11 11.45
CA SER A 71 -6.51 8.41 11.76
C SER A 71 -7.45 8.35 10.53
N LEU A 72 -6.87 7.91 9.40
CA LEU A 72 -7.51 8.04 8.10
C LEU A 72 -8.31 6.79 7.71
N TYR A 73 -7.86 5.58 8.12
CA TYR A 73 -8.47 4.36 7.63
C TYR A 73 -9.73 3.98 8.40
N ASP A 74 -10.81 3.69 7.65
CA ASP A 74 -12.05 3.12 8.17
C ASP A 74 -11.96 1.60 8.30
N TYR A 75 -11.16 0.94 7.45
CA TYR A 75 -10.89 -0.49 7.54
C TYR A 75 -9.46 -0.83 7.14
N LEU A 76 -8.92 -1.90 7.75
CA LEU A 76 -7.62 -2.49 7.47
C LEU A 76 -7.65 -3.94 7.96
N ILE A 77 -7.65 -4.92 7.04
CA ILE A 77 -7.88 -6.33 7.39
C ILE A 77 -6.64 -7.19 7.12
N SER A 78 -6.21 -7.29 5.85
CA SER A 78 -5.08 -8.12 5.45
C SER A 78 -4.38 -7.57 4.23
N MET A 79 -3.17 -8.05 3.96
CA MET A 79 -2.38 -7.67 2.79
C MET A 79 -3.13 -7.99 1.50
N GLY A 80 -3.37 -6.97 0.66
CA GLY A 80 -4.10 -7.05 -0.61
C GLY A 80 -5.61 -6.90 -0.51
N SER A 81 -6.19 -6.84 0.70
CA SER A 81 -7.66 -6.78 0.87
C SER A 81 -8.28 -5.41 0.62
N GLY A 82 -7.50 -4.33 0.76
CA GLY A 82 -8.03 -2.96 0.77
C GLY A 82 -8.84 -2.61 -0.48
N VAL A 83 -8.36 -2.99 -1.65
CA VAL A 83 -9.02 -2.72 -2.94
C VAL A 83 -10.32 -3.52 -3.08
N GLY A 84 -10.29 -4.82 -2.75
CA GLY A 84 -11.46 -5.69 -2.86
C GLY A 84 -12.59 -5.29 -1.90
N ILE A 85 -12.26 -4.95 -0.66
CA ILE A 85 -13.22 -4.44 0.33
C ILE A 85 -13.79 -3.10 -0.15
N GLY A 86 -12.92 -2.17 -0.61
CA GLY A 86 -13.35 -0.89 -1.17
C GLY A 86 -14.31 -1.02 -2.35
N HIS A 87 -14.06 -2.00 -3.23
CA HIS A 87 -14.99 -2.38 -4.29
C HIS A 87 -16.37 -2.77 -3.72
N GLY A 88 -16.39 -3.66 -2.72
CA GLY A 88 -17.62 -4.11 -2.08
C GLY A 88 -18.40 -2.97 -1.42
N VAL A 89 -17.72 -2.13 -0.63
CA VAL A 89 -18.30 -0.93 -0.01
C VAL A 89 -18.92 -0.02 -1.06
N LYS A 90 -18.17 0.27 -2.14
CA LYS A 90 -18.66 1.13 -3.22
C LYS A 90 -19.89 0.57 -3.94
N LYS A 91 -19.99 -0.75 -4.07
CA LYS A 91 -21.16 -1.41 -4.67
C LYS A 91 -22.39 -1.43 -3.75
N ALA A 92 -22.15 -1.54 -2.43
CA ALA A 92 -23.19 -1.57 -1.42
C ALA A 92 -23.69 -0.18 -1.01
N THR A 93 -22.91 0.87 -1.26
CA THR A 93 -23.21 2.24 -0.80
C THR A 93 -23.05 3.26 -1.93
N LYS A 94 -23.51 4.50 -1.69
CA LYS A 94 -23.25 5.64 -2.58
C LYS A 94 -22.00 6.41 -2.22
N GLN A 95 -21.30 6.06 -1.14
CA GLN A 95 -20.15 6.76 -0.64
C GLN A 95 -18.98 6.76 -1.65
N LYS A 96 -18.16 7.80 -1.58
CA LYS A 96 -16.87 7.79 -2.26
C LYS A 96 -15.94 6.84 -1.53
N VAL A 97 -15.06 6.17 -2.26
CA VAL A 97 -14.10 5.23 -1.69
C VAL A 97 -12.71 5.54 -2.24
N ILE A 98 -11.76 5.71 -1.34
CA ILE A 98 -10.32 5.80 -1.64
C ILE A 98 -9.65 4.60 -0.98
N ALA A 99 -9.06 3.73 -1.78
CA ALA A 99 -8.29 2.58 -1.31
C ALA A 99 -6.79 2.84 -1.46
N PHE A 100 -6.01 2.34 -0.52
CA PHE A 100 -4.55 2.46 -0.53
C PHE A 100 -3.91 1.09 -0.62
N ILE A 101 -2.80 1.00 -1.37
CA ILE A 101 -2.00 -0.22 -1.50
C ILE A 101 -0.55 0.14 -1.79
N GLY A 102 0.42 -0.58 -1.23
CA GLY A 102 1.83 -0.39 -1.57
C GLY A 102 2.22 -1.05 -2.90
N ASP A 103 3.33 -0.63 -3.48
CA ASP A 103 3.90 -1.16 -4.73
C ASP A 103 4.08 -2.69 -4.69
N SER A 104 4.74 -3.20 -3.67
CA SER A 104 4.95 -4.63 -3.48
C SER A 104 3.63 -5.39 -3.33
N THR A 105 2.72 -4.90 -2.49
CA THR A 105 1.40 -5.52 -2.28
C THR A 105 0.55 -5.48 -3.54
N PHE A 106 0.61 -4.40 -4.32
CA PHE A 106 -0.09 -4.29 -5.59
C PHE A 106 0.34 -5.39 -6.57
N LEU A 107 1.66 -5.57 -6.75
CA LEU A 107 2.20 -6.60 -7.63
C LEU A 107 1.93 -8.02 -7.12
N HIS A 108 1.85 -8.20 -5.80
CA HIS A 108 1.60 -9.49 -5.16
C HIS A 108 0.12 -9.90 -5.15
N ALA A 109 -0.80 -8.98 -4.83
CA ALA A 109 -2.19 -9.31 -4.57
C ALA A 109 -3.21 -8.28 -5.09
N GLY A 110 -2.78 -7.06 -5.50
CA GLY A 110 -3.68 -5.97 -5.86
C GLY A 110 -4.24 -6.04 -7.28
N ILE A 111 -3.51 -6.69 -8.20
CA ILE A 111 -3.87 -6.74 -9.63
C ILE A 111 -5.25 -7.35 -9.86
N PRO A 112 -5.60 -8.54 -9.32
CA PRO A 112 -6.92 -9.13 -9.51
C PRO A 112 -8.05 -8.24 -8.94
N ALA A 113 -7.82 -7.59 -7.81
CA ALA A 113 -8.82 -6.72 -7.19
C ALA A 113 -9.05 -5.45 -8.02
N LEU A 114 -7.99 -4.85 -8.59
CA LEU A 114 -8.12 -3.72 -9.50
C LEU A 114 -8.85 -4.13 -10.79
N MET A 115 -8.48 -5.26 -11.38
CA MET A 115 -9.14 -5.80 -12.58
C MET A 115 -10.65 -5.98 -12.33
N ASN A 116 -11.02 -6.58 -11.20
CA ASN A 116 -12.42 -6.75 -10.81
C ASN A 116 -13.14 -5.38 -10.64
N SER A 117 -12.46 -4.40 -10.04
CA SER A 117 -13.01 -3.06 -9.84
C SER A 117 -13.25 -2.32 -11.15
N VAL A 118 -12.36 -2.46 -12.12
CA VAL A 118 -12.51 -1.87 -13.46
C VAL A 118 -13.63 -2.59 -14.22
N TYR A 119 -13.58 -3.91 -14.28
CA TYR A 119 -14.57 -4.72 -15.01
C TYR A 119 -15.99 -4.44 -14.52
N ASN A 120 -16.18 -4.37 -13.22
CA ASN A 120 -17.48 -4.11 -12.59
C ASN A 120 -17.81 -2.62 -12.41
N ARG A 121 -17.03 -1.71 -12.96
CA ARG A 121 -17.28 -0.26 -12.94
C ARG A 121 -17.54 0.25 -11.52
N SER A 122 -16.65 -0.02 -10.60
CA SER A 122 -16.83 0.34 -9.18
C SER A 122 -16.79 1.83 -8.91
N GLY A 123 -15.97 2.57 -9.65
CA GLY A 123 -15.78 4.01 -9.44
C GLY A 123 -15.06 4.34 -8.13
N ILE A 124 -14.10 3.52 -7.72
CA ILE A 124 -13.18 3.79 -6.61
C ILE A 124 -11.94 4.54 -7.10
N LEU A 125 -11.33 5.31 -6.21
CA LEU A 125 -9.98 5.80 -6.39
C LEU A 125 -9.00 4.86 -5.68
N LEU A 126 -8.06 4.27 -6.42
CA LEU A 126 -6.95 3.52 -5.87
C LEU A 126 -5.69 4.38 -5.85
N ILE A 127 -5.05 4.51 -4.69
CA ILE A 127 -3.75 5.15 -4.55
C ILE A 127 -2.70 4.06 -4.29
N ILE A 128 -1.78 3.89 -5.26
CA ILE A 128 -0.64 2.99 -5.14
C ILE A 128 0.54 3.79 -4.59
N LEU A 129 1.01 3.38 -3.41
CA LEU A 129 2.14 4.02 -2.74
C LEU A 129 3.44 3.33 -3.17
N ASP A 130 4.08 3.90 -4.18
CA ASP A 130 5.32 3.38 -4.74
C ASP A 130 6.53 4.05 -4.06
N ASN A 131 7.16 3.32 -3.15
CA ASN A 131 8.37 3.76 -2.45
C ASN A 131 9.63 3.01 -2.90
N SER A 132 9.50 2.23 -3.97
CA SER A 132 10.57 1.45 -4.60
C SER A 132 11.23 0.44 -3.68
N ILE A 133 10.50 -0.11 -2.68
CA ILE A 133 11.04 -1.16 -1.81
C ILE A 133 9.95 -1.79 -0.92
N THR A 134 10.09 -3.07 -0.58
CA THR A 134 9.28 -3.71 0.47
C THR A 134 9.87 -3.36 1.84
N ALA A 135 9.57 -2.14 2.32
CA ALA A 135 10.30 -1.56 3.43
C ALA A 135 9.95 -2.14 4.81
N MET A 136 8.67 -2.42 5.08
CA MET A 136 8.18 -2.79 6.42
C MET A 136 8.86 -4.04 6.99
N THR A 137 9.11 -5.04 6.15
CA THR A 137 9.64 -6.35 6.56
C THR A 137 11.15 -6.45 6.46
N GLY A 138 11.85 -5.38 6.13
CA GLY A 138 13.31 -5.35 6.14
C GLY A 138 13.96 -4.87 4.84
N HIS A 139 13.25 -4.13 4.01
CA HIS A 139 13.77 -3.58 2.76
C HIS A 139 14.11 -4.66 1.72
N GLN A 140 13.21 -5.63 1.52
CA GLN A 140 13.35 -6.62 0.46
C GLN A 140 13.10 -5.99 -0.91
N VAL A 141 13.71 -6.60 -1.92
CA VAL A 141 13.43 -6.27 -3.32
C VAL A 141 12.01 -6.69 -3.70
N ASN A 142 11.42 -5.99 -4.66
CA ASN A 142 10.16 -6.36 -5.28
C ASN A 142 10.28 -6.19 -6.81
N PRO A 143 9.37 -6.72 -7.61
CA PRO A 143 9.50 -6.73 -9.07
C PRO A 143 9.63 -5.35 -9.73
N SER A 144 9.19 -4.26 -9.07
CA SER A 144 9.31 -2.90 -9.64
C SER A 144 10.70 -2.27 -9.46
N MET A 145 11.62 -2.94 -8.75
CA MET A 145 12.92 -2.35 -8.38
C MET A 145 14.04 -2.61 -9.41
N GLY A 146 13.84 -3.51 -10.37
CA GLY A 146 14.87 -3.87 -11.33
C GLY A 146 16.01 -4.70 -10.75
N LYS A 147 15.75 -5.44 -9.66
CA LYS A 147 16.68 -6.41 -9.05
C LYS A 147 15.95 -7.68 -8.64
N ASP A 148 16.57 -8.82 -8.89
CA ASP A 148 16.06 -10.09 -8.40
C ASP A 148 16.47 -10.38 -6.94
N SER A 149 16.09 -11.55 -6.44
CA SER A 149 16.40 -11.98 -5.07
C SER A 149 17.89 -12.23 -4.81
N SER A 150 18.69 -12.42 -5.85
CA SER A 150 20.16 -12.53 -5.76
C SER A 150 20.86 -11.18 -5.77
N GLY A 151 20.12 -10.10 -6.11
CA GLY A 151 20.64 -8.75 -6.29
C GLY A 151 21.12 -8.44 -7.70
N ALA A 152 20.97 -9.39 -8.65
CA ALA A 152 21.28 -9.15 -10.05
C ALA A 152 20.30 -8.15 -10.68
N GLU A 153 20.79 -7.33 -11.59
CA GLU A 153 19.96 -6.35 -12.31
C GLU A 153 19.08 -7.05 -13.34
N ILE A 154 17.81 -6.70 -13.34
CA ILE A 154 16.79 -7.18 -14.28
C ILE A 154 15.90 -6.02 -14.73
N GLU A 155 15.16 -6.20 -15.82
CA GLU A 155 14.17 -5.22 -16.26
C GLU A 155 13.05 -5.08 -15.20
N PRO A 156 12.78 -3.87 -14.67
CA PRO A 156 11.75 -3.68 -13.67
C PRO A 156 10.34 -3.80 -14.27
N VAL A 157 9.44 -4.38 -13.50
CA VAL A 157 8.01 -4.37 -13.83
C VAL A 157 7.46 -2.97 -13.62
N LYS A 158 6.95 -2.36 -14.68
CA LYS A 158 6.35 -1.02 -14.64
C LYS A 158 4.89 -1.11 -14.17
N ILE A 159 4.61 -0.64 -12.98
CA ILE A 159 3.26 -0.65 -12.37
C ILE A 159 2.25 0.03 -13.29
N GLU A 160 2.62 1.17 -13.86
CA GLU A 160 1.79 1.93 -14.80
C GLU A 160 1.42 1.15 -16.07
N SER A 161 2.28 0.27 -16.55
CA SER A 161 1.99 -0.58 -17.70
C SER A 161 0.92 -1.61 -17.37
N ILE A 162 0.98 -2.21 -16.18
CA ILE A 162 -0.07 -3.13 -15.70
C ILE A 162 -1.40 -2.40 -15.54
N VAL A 163 -1.39 -1.23 -14.90
CA VAL A 163 -2.61 -0.43 -14.69
C VAL A 163 -3.26 -0.06 -16.03
N LYS A 164 -2.47 0.34 -17.02
CA LYS A 164 -2.96 0.62 -18.39
C LYS A 164 -3.51 -0.63 -19.08
N ALA A 165 -2.83 -1.77 -18.95
CA ALA A 165 -3.29 -3.05 -19.51
C ALA A 165 -4.64 -3.52 -18.92
N LEU A 166 -4.96 -3.11 -17.70
CA LEU A 166 -6.27 -3.33 -17.06
C LEU A 166 -7.37 -2.34 -17.52
N ASN A 167 -7.09 -1.52 -18.53
CA ASN A 167 -8.02 -0.51 -19.08
C ASN A 167 -8.44 0.59 -18.08
N VAL A 168 -7.60 0.92 -17.12
CA VAL A 168 -7.79 2.11 -16.28
C VAL A 168 -7.56 3.35 -17.13
N LYS A 169 -8.61 4.14 -17.34
CA LYS A 169 -8.56 5.34 -18.19
C LYS A 169 -7.96 6.55 -17.47
N LYS A 170 -8.25 6.69 -16.17
CA LYS A 170 -7.75 7.77 -15.32
C LYS A 170 -6.57 7.27 -14.49
N LEU A 171 -5.37 7.52 -14.99
CA LEU A 171 -4.10 7.18 -14.35
C LEU A 171 -3.22 8.42 -14.24
N ALA A 172 -2.73 8.70 -13.05
CA ALA A 172 -1.72 9.73 -12.80
C ALA A 172 -0.52 9.13 -12.03
N ILE A 173 0.68 9.61 -12.35
CA ILE A 173 1.91 9.30 -11.61
C ILE A 173 2.41 10.61 -11.05
N ILE A 174 2.48 10.73 -9.72
CA ILE A 174 2.76 12.00 -9.06
C ILE A 174 3.77 11.78 -7.95
N ASP A 175 4.81 12.62 -7.92
CA ASP A 175 5.69 12.75 -6.76
C ASP A 175 5.02 13.67 -5.74
N GLN A 176 4.62 13.12 -4.62
CA GLN A 176 3.88 13.83 -3.58
C GLN A 176 4.70 14.89 -2.83
N GLU A 177 6.03 14.82 -2.90
CA GLU A 177 6.91 15.81 -2.29
C GLU A 177 7.08 17.05 -3.18
N GLU A 178 7.20 16.85 -4.47
CA GLU A 178 7.49 17.91 -5.44
C GLU A 178 6.20 18.52 -6.02
N ASN A 179 5.14 17.72 -6.13
CA ASN A 179 3.92 18.10 -6.86
C ASN A 179 2.66 18.04 -5.95
N TYR A 180 2.76 18.57 -4.72
CA TYR A 180 1.68 18.49 -3.73
C TYR A 180 0.34 19.06 -4.22
N ASN A 181 0.34 20.27 -4.81
CA ASN A 181 -0.89 20.90 -5.29
C ASN A 181 -1.52 20.13 -6.45
N GLN A 182 -0.71 19.57 -7.34
CA GLN A 182 -1.18 18.70 -8.42
C GLN A 182 -1.81 17.43 -7.83
N LEU A 183 -1.20 16.83 -6.81
CA LEU A 183 -1.75 15.67 -6.14
C LEU A 183 -3.13 15.95 -5.55
N VAL A 184 -3.29 17.08 -4.82
CA VAL A 184 -4.58 17.50 -4.25
C VAL A 184 -5.64 17.67 -5.34
N ALA A 185 -5.30 18.36 -6.43
CA ALA A 185 -6.22 18.58 -7.55
C ALA A 185 -6.62 17.25 -8.22
N THR A 186 -5.65 16.36 -8.48
CA THR A 186 -5.90 15.06 -9.09
C THR A 186 -6.76 14.16 -8.21
N ILE A 187 -6.54 14.13 -6.89
CA ILE A 187 -7.39 13.37 -5.96
C ILE A 187 -8.83 13.88 -6.03
N LYS A 188 -9.05 15.21 -5.98
CA LYS A 188 -10.39 15.83 -6.10
C LYS A 188 -11.08 15.46 -7.41
N GLU A 189 -10.36 15.50 -8.51
CA GLU A 189 -10.90 15.12 -9.82
C GLU A 189 -11.27 13.63 -9.84
N PHE A 190 -10.32 12.76 -9.48
CA PHE A 190 -10.48 11.32 -9.65
C PHE A 190 -11.53 10.71 -8.72
N VAL A 191 -11.60 11.15 -7.46
CA VAL A 191 -12.62 10.66 -6.51
C VAL A 191 -14.05 11.05 -6.93
N ASN A 192 -14.18 12.14 -7.68
CA ASN A 192 -15.47 12.64 -8.18
C ASN A 192 -15.83 12.15 -9.58
N SER A 193 -14.92 11.50 -10.30
CA SER A 193 -15.12 11.09 -11.69
C SER A 193 -16.20 10.00 -11.87
N GLY A 194 -16.48 9.23 -10.83
CA GLY A 194 -17.37 8.05 -10.93
C GLY A 194 -16.75 6.84 -11.63
N GLU A 195 -15.52 6.97 -12.14
CA GLU A 195 -14.77 5.88 -12.77
C GLU A 195 -13.73 5.30 -11.82
N THR A 196 -13.40 4.01 -11.99
CA THR A 196 -12.23 3.43 -11.30
C THR A 196 -10.98 4.11 -11.83
N SER A 197 -10.27 4.80 -10.92
CA SER A 197 -9.11 5.62 -11.23
C SER A 197 -7.92 5.24 -10.36
N VAL A 198 -6.71 5.50 -10.83
CA VAL A 198 -5.47 5.14 -10.14
C VAL A 198 -4.53 6.34 -10.07
N ILE A 199 -4.00 6.59 -8.87
CA ILE A 199 -2.86 7.49 -8.67
C ILE A 199 -1.69 6.64 -8.19
N ILE A 200 -0.55 6.69 -8.87
CA ILE A 200 0.72 6.15 -8.40
C ILE A 200 1.47 7.28 -7.73
N ALA A 201 1.47 7.29 -6.40
CA ALA A 201 2.23 8.23 -5.60
C ALA A 201 3.66 7.70 -5.46
N ARG A 202 4.58 8.20 -6.31
CA ARG A 202 5.92 7.65 -6.47
C ARG A 202 6.98 8.55 -5.84
N ARG A 203 7.56 8.08 -4.75
CA ARG A 203 8.73 8.69 -4.11
C ARG A 203 9.50 7.65 -3.32
N ILE A 204 10.80 7.59 -3.52
CA ILE A 204 11.68 6.66 -2.82
C ILE A 204 11.52 6.73 -1.29
N CYS A 205 11.58 5.58 -0.63
CA CYS A 205 11.59 5.52 0.83
C CYS A 205 12.73 6.37 1.41
N GLY A 206 12.42 7.30 2.32
CA GLY A 206 13.42 8.21 2.89
C GLY A 206 14.57 7.51 3.63
N LEU A 207 14.33 6.32 4.22
CA LEU A 207 15.39 5.51 4.82
C LEU A 207 16.29 4.86 3.77
N LEU A 208 15.70 4.44 2.64
CA LEU A 208 16.45 3.89 1.51
C LEU A 208 17.34 4.97 0.89
N ALA A 209 16.79 6.16 0.63
CA ALA A 209 17.53 7.30 0.10
C ALA A 209 18.73 7.66 0.99
N LYS A 210 18.52 7.71 2.32
CA LYS A 210 19.62 7.95 3.27
C LYS A 210 20.72 6.88 3.25
N ARG A 211 20.37 5.63 2.98
CA ARG A 211 21.36 4.54 2.86
C ARG A 211 22.14 4.62 1.55
N GLN A 212 21.51 5.04 0.46
CA GLN A 212 22.16 5.21 -0.85
C GLN A 212 23.14 6.40 -0.83
N ASN A 213 22.80 7.50 -0.15
CA ASN A 213 23.66 8.69 -0.04
C ASN A 213 24.84 8.51 0.95
N LYS A 214 24.92 7.39 1.69
CA LYS A 214 26.03 7.08 2.60
C LYS A 214 27.07 6.14 1.98
N LYS A 215 26.88 5.70 0.77
CA LYS A 215 27.84 4.93 -0.03
C LYS A 215 28.59 5.87 -0.99
#